data_9d72a319227c3d05c6e57a2c2b9e3f46
#
_entry.id   9d72a319227c3d05c6e57a2c2b9e3f46
#
_cell.length_a   1.000
_cell.length_b   1.000
_cell.length_c   1.000
_cell.angle_alpha   90.00
_cell.angle_beta   90.00
_cell.angle_gamma   90.00
#
_symmetry.space_group_name_H-M   'P 1'
#
loop_
_entity.id
_entity.type
_entity.pdbx_description
1 polymer ?
#
loop_
_entity_poly.entity_id
_entity_poly.type
_entity_poly.pdbx_seq_one_letter_code
_entity_poly.pdbx_strand_id
1 'polypeptide(L)'
;TKHRRDTLTDLWRADIPVGGDRATLTKIARFDIGGMVTDACLSPDRTRLAVLTYRNVWVFDLPATGEDFFRGRAVQATLSPPVLSFQLEGCAWADPANLLLGSEQGDLFRVPLGELREVK
;
A
#
# COMPACT_ATOMS: atom_id res chain seq x y z
N THR A 1 8.78 3.66 1.08
CA THR A 1 9.84 4.00 0.11
C THR A 1 10.04 2.84 -0.84
N LYS A 2 10.09 3.12 -2.13
CA LYS A 2 10.35 2.07 -3.12
C LYS A 2 11.85 1.83 -3.29
N HIS A 3 12.20 0.56 -3.36
CA HIS A 3 13.53 0.09 -3.70
C HIS A 3 13.54 -0.41 -5.14
N ARG A 4 14.50 0.03 -5.93
CA ARG A 4 14.56 -0.32 -7.36
C ARG A 4 15.39 -1.59 -7.64
N ARG A 5 16.18 -2.04 -6.67
CA ARG A 5 17.13 -3.15 -6.86
C ARG A 5 16.73 -4.44 -6.16
N ASP A 6 15.72 -4.37 -5.28
CA ASP A 6 15.24 -5.51 -4.51
C ASP A 6 13.72 -5.40 -4.31
N THR A 7 13.15 -6.34 -3.56
CA THR A 7 11.72 -6.41 -3.27
C THR A 7 11.33 -5.77 -1.94
N LEU A 8 12.28 -5.09 -1.29
CA LEU A 8 12.07 -4.47 0.01
C LEU A 8 11.37 -3.12 -0.12
N THR A 9 10.63 -2.74 0.90
CA THR A 9 10.10 -1.39 1.07
C THR A 9 10.25 -0.94 2.51
N ASP A 10 10.42 0.37 2.69
CA ASP A 10 10.50 1.00 4.00
C ASP A 10 9.24 1.81 4.30
N LEU A 11 8.73 1.65 5.51
CA LEU A 11 7.66 2.48 6.07
C LEU A 11 8.29 3.61 6.88
N TRP A 12 7.90 4.84 6.56
CA TRP A 12 8.39 6.05 7.22
C TRP A 12 7.22 6.85 7.77
N ARG A 13 7.44 7.48 8.91
CA ARG A 13 6.53 8.49 9.46
C ARG A 13 7.12 9.87 9.28
N ALA A 14 6.31 10.80 8.82
CA ALA A 14 6.65 12.21 8.79
C ALA A 14 5.82 12.96 9.84
N ASP A 15 6.50 13.60 10.79
CA ASP A 15 5.86 14.50 11.74
C ASP A 15 5.96 15.92 11.19
N ILE A 16 4.83 16.50 10.82
CA ILE A 16 4.75 17.84 10.24
C ILE A 16 4.26 18.80 11.31
N PRO A 17 5.13 19.68 11.84
CA PRO A 17 4.71 20.63 12.86
C PRO A 17 3.74 21.67 12.28
N VAL A 18 2.79 22.10 13.09
CA VAL A 18 1.84 23.16 12.73
C VAL A 18 2.63 24.46 12.48
N GLY A 19 2.46 25.05 11.28
CA GLY A 19 3.17 26.28 10.89
C GLY A 19 4.66 26.08 10.60
N GLY A 20 5.15 24.85 10.62
CA GLY A 20 6.54 24.52 10.26
C GLY A 20 6.70 24.29 8.76
N ASP A 21 7.92 24.53 8.26
CA ASP A 21 8.31 24.29 6.87
C ASP A 21 9.18 23.03 6.71
N ARG A 22 9.44 22.30 7.78
CA ARG A 22 10.25 21.09 7.82
C ARG A 22 9.55 19.96 8.54
N ALA A 23 9.69 18.76 8.00
CA ALA A 23 9.25 17.53 8.63
C ALA A 23 10.45 16.64 8.93
N THR A 24 10.39 15.94 10.06
CA THR A 24 11.36 14.89 10.38
C THR A 24 10.80 13.55 9.94
N LEU A 25 11.59 12.78 9.19
CA LEU A 25 11.24 11.43 8.78
C LEU A 25 11.84 10.43 9.76
N THR A 26 10.99 9.55 10.27
CA THR A 26 11.40 8.44 11.13
C THR A 26 11.09 7.13 10.43
N LYS A 27 12.11 6.29 10.24
CA LYS A 27 11.90 4.95 9.70
C LYS A 27 11.21 4.08 10.76
N ILE A 28 10.07 3.53 10.40
CA ILE A 28 9.26 2.67 11.29
C ILE A 28 9.63 1.21 11.08
N ALA A 29 9.68 0.76 9.82
CA ALA A 29 9.87 -0.66 9.51
C ALA A 29 10.35 -0.89 8.09
N ARG A 30 10.80 -2.10 7.84
CA ARG A 30 11.12 -2.63 6.52
C ARG A 30 10.39 -3.94 6.31
N PHE A 31 9.93 -4.18 5.08
CA PHE A 31 9.19 -5.37 4.71
C PHE A 31 9.53 -5.83 3.29
N ASP A 32 9.58 -7.13 3.08
CA ASP A 32 9.69 -7.70 1.73
C ASP A 32 8.30 -7.74 1.10
N ILE A 33 8.01 -6.74 0.28
CA ILE A 33 6.71 -6.57 -0.38
C ILE A 33 6.58 -7.37 -1.68
N GLY A 34 7.66 -8.02 -2.11
CA GLY A 34 7.65 -8.86 -3.32
C GLY A 34 7.71 -8.11 -4.65
N GLY A 35 8.02 -6.83 -4.64
CA GLY A 35 8.11 -6.05 -5.86
C GLY A 35 8.37 -4.57 -5.60
N MET A 36 8.42 -3.78 -6.67
CA MET A 36 8.61 -2.35 -6.57
C MET A 36 7.29 -1.66 -6.22
N VAL A 37 7.24 -0.96 -5.10
CA VAL A 37 6.08 -0.15 -4.69
C VAL A 37 5.87 0.99 -5.67
N THR A 38 4.65 1.11 -6.18
CA THR A 38 4.23 2.20 -7.06
C THR A 38 3.38 3.23 -6.34
N ASP A 39 2.55 2.80 -5.39
CA ASP A 39 1.74 3.69 -4.57
C ASP A 39 1.36 3.03 -3.23
N ALA A 40 0.86 3.84 -2.31
CA ALA A 40 0.27 3.39 -1.07
C ALA A 40 -0.82 4.36 -0.62
N CYS A 41 -1.89 3.85 -0.06
CA CYS A 41 -3.00 4.67 0.43
C CYS A 41 -3.55 4.17 1.76
N LEU A 42 -3.78 5.12 2.66
CA LEU A 42 -4.36 4.85 3.97
C LEU A 42 -5.88 4.89 3.88
N SER A 43 -6.56 3.95 4.54
CA SER A 43 -8.03 4.00 4.63
C SER A 43 -8.50 5.27 5.36
N PRO A 44 -9.72 5.78 5.07
CA PRO A 44 -10.21 7.00 5.71
C PRO A 44 -10.23 6.94 7.23
N ASP A 45 -10.49 5.76 7.82
CA ASP A 45 -10.45 5.54 9.28
C ASP A 45 -9.03 5.33 9.83
N ARG A 46 -8.01 5.31 8.95
CA ARG A 46 -6.59 5.13 9.28
C ARG A 46 -6.24 3.79 9.91
N THR A 47 -7.08 2.79 9.75
CA THR A 47 -6.85 1.45 10.33
C THR A 47 -6.22 0.47 9.36
N ARG A 48 -6.18 0.79 8.07
CA ARG A 48 -5.62 -0.09 7.03
C ARG A 48 -4.76 0.68 6.04
N LEU A 49 -3.64 0.07 5.67
CA LEU A 49 -2.72 0.60 4.65
C LEU A 49 -2.74 -0.35 3.45
N ALA A 50 -3.15 0.17 2.30
CA ALA A 50 -2.98 -0.52 1.03
C ALA A 50 -1.63 -0.15 0.41
N VAL A 51 -0.91 -1.13 -0.12
CA VAL A 51 0.36 -0.94 -0.81
C VAL A 51 0.29 -1.63 -2.16
N LEU A 52 0.54 -0.86 -3.20
CA LEU A 52 0.50 -1.31 -4.58
C LEU A 52 1.91 -1.52 -5.12
N THR A 53 2.12 -2.65 -5.76
CA THR A 53 3.28 -2.90 -6.62
C THR A 53 2.81 -3.14 -8.06
N TYR A 54 3.73 -3.32 -8.99
CA TYR A 54 3.33 -3.67 -10.36
C TYR A 54 2.64 -5.04 -10.47
N ARG A 55 2.79 -5.92 -9.46
CA ARG A 55 2.30 -7.30 -9.51
C ARG A 55 1.29 -7.65 -8.44
N ASN A 56 1.32 -6.93 -7.31
CA ASN A 56 0.55 -7.28 -6.12
C ASN A 56 -0.11 -6.05 -5.53
N VAL A 57 -1.24 -6.28 -4.89
CA VAL A 57 -1.81 -5.35 -3.94
C VAL A 57 -1.85 -6.00 -2.56
N TRP A 58 -1.38 -5.27 -1.56
CA TRP A 58 -1.37 -5.68 -0.17
C TRP A 58 -2.28 -4.78 0.64
N VAL A 59 -2.93 -5.34 1.66
CA VAL A 59 -3.61 -4.55 2.67
C VAL A 59 -3.16 -5.04 4.04
N PHE A 60 -2.62 -4.11 4.82
CA PHE A 60 -2.15 -4.34 6.19
C PHE A 60 -3.11 -3.68 7.17
N ASP A 61 -3.54 -4.42 8.18
CA ASP A 61 -4.27 -3.85 9.31
C ASP A 61 -3.30 -3.17 10.27
N LEU A 62 -3.72 -2.06 10.87
CA LEU A 62 -2.98 -1.44 11.97
C LEU A 62 -2.90 -2.44 13.14
N PRO A 63 -1.71 -2.72 13.67
CA PRO A 63 -1.59 -3.62 14.82
C PRO A 63 -2.24 -3.01 16.08
N ALA A 64 -2.53 -3.84 17.07
CA ALA A 64 -3.16 -3.41 18.32
C ALA A 64 -2.35 -2.33 19.06
N THR A 65 -1.03 -2.34 18.90
CA THR A 65 -0.12 -1.34 19.49
C THR A 65 0.89 -0.88 18.44
N GLY A 66 1.21 0.43 18.48
CA GLY A 66 2.20 1.02 17.59
C GLY A 66 1.66 1.40 16.22
N GLU A 67 2.56 1.80 15.33
CA GLU A 67 2.25 2.36 14.01
C GLU A 67 2.80 1.52 12.86
N ASP A 68 3.44 0.39 13.19
CA ASP A 68 4.04 -0.48 12.17
C ASP A 68 3.00 -1.38 11.53
N PHE A 69 2.40 -0.90 10.46
CA PHE A 69 1.43 -1.68 9.66
C PHE A 69 1.99 -3.02 9.18
N PHE A 70 3.29 -3.11 8.95
CA PHE A 70 3.90 -4.36 8.48
C PHE A 70 3.89 -5.48 9.53
N ARG A 71 3.61 -5.16 10.78
CA ARG A 71 3.40 -6.14 11.85
C ARG A 71 1.95 -6.58 12.01
N GLY A 72 1.02 -5.88 11.38
CA GLY A 72 -0.39 -6.22 11.41
C GLY A 72 -0.74 -7.41 10.53
N ARG A 73 -2.00 -7.82 10.61
CA ARG A 73 -2.55 -8.81 9.68
C ARG A 73 -2.41 -8.29 8.25
N ALA A 74 -2.04 -9.16 7.33
CA ALA A 74 -1.87 -8.80 5.93
C ALA A 74 -2.66 -9.73 5.01
N VAL A 75 -3.34 -9.14 4.04
CA VAL A 75 -3.96 -9.84 2.92
C VAL A 75 -3.35 -9.35 1.61
N GLN A 76 -3.31 -10.21 0.62
CA GLN A 76 -2.66 -9.94 -0.66
C GLN A 76 -3.47 -10.52 -1.81
N ALA A 77 -3.42 -9.86 -2.95
CA ALA A 77 -3.78 -10.45 -4.24
C ALA A 77 -2.63 -10.23 -5.23
N THR A 78 -2.31 -11.29 -5.97
CA THR A 78 -1.49 -11.16 -7.16
C THR A 78 -2.38 -10.71 -8.30
N LEU A 79 -1.99 -9.64 -8.96
CA LEU A 79 -2.75 -9.09 -10.07
C LEU A 79 -2.55 -9.98 -11.30
N SER A 80 -3.64 -10.32 -11.97
CA SER A 80 -3.63 -11.18 -13.17
C SER A 80 -3.99 -10.37 -14.41
N PRO A 81 -3.67 -10.86 -15.62
CA PRO A 81 -4.15 -10.23 -16.84
C PRO A 81 -5.68 -10.09 -16.86
N PRO A 82 -6.28 -9.01 -17.42
CA PRO A 82 -5.56 -7.93 -18.12
C PRO A 82 -4.89 -6.89 -17.23
N VAL A 83 -5.11 -6.93 -15.93
CA VAL A 83 -4.61 -5.90 -15.00
C VAL A 83 -3.09 -5.80 -15.02
N LEU A 84 -2.37 -6.93 -15.09
CA LEU A 84 -0.91 -6.95 -15.21
C LEU A 84 -0.37 -6.33 -16.51
N SER A 85 -1.21 -6.22 -17.54
CA SER A 85 -0.82 -5.58 -18.80
C SER A 85 -0.73 -4.06 -18.70
N PHE A 86 -1.20 -3.49 -17.59
CA PHE A 86 -1.21 -2.07 -17.33
C PHE A 86 -0.20 -1.73 -16.24
N GLN A 87 0.46 -0.59 -16.37
CA GLN A 87 1.31 -0.05 -15.32
C GLN A 87 0.44 0.62 -14.27
N LEU A 88 0.22 -0.07 -13.16
CA LEU A 88 -0.57 0.46 -12.06
C LEU A 88 0.28 1.41 -11.22
N GLU A 89 -0.13 2.67 -11.16
CA GLU A 89 0.62 3.73 -10.51
C GLU A 89 -0.15 4.44 -9.39
N GLY A 90 -1.43 4.13 -9.22
CA GLY A 90 -2.25 4.75 -8.20
C GLY A 90 -3.18 3.79 -7.50
N CYS A 91 -3.39 3.99 -6.21
CA CYS A 91 -4.42 3.31 -5.44
C CYS A 91 -5.20 4.28 -4.57
N ALA A 92 -6.48 3.98 -4.37
CA ALA A 92 -7.36 4.70 -3.47
C ALA A 92 -8.40 3.77 -2.87
N TRP A 93 -8.96 4.15 -1.73
CA TRP A 93 -10.09 3.46 -1.14
C TRP A 93 -11.39 4.01 -1.74
N ALA A 94 -12.16 3.16 -2.41
CA ALA A 94 -13.50 3.52 -2.90
C ALA A 94 -14.52 3.53 -1.76
N ASP A 95 -14.40 2.55 -0.88
CA ASP A 95 -15.18 2.35 0.34
C ASP A 95 -14.40 1.41 1.27
N PRO A 96 -14.90 1.07 2.48
CA PRO A 96 -14.19 0.17 3.39
C PRO A 96 -13.91 -1.24 2.85
N ALA A 97 -14.61 -1.67 1.80
CA ALA A 97 -14.51 -3.02 1.23
C ALA A 97 -13.86 -3.07 -0.15
N ASN A 98 -13.54 -1.94 -0.77
CA ASN A 98 -13.06 -1.90 -2.13
C ASN A 98 -11.93 -0.90 -2.34
N LEU A 99 -10.92 -1.33 -3.08
CA LEU A 99 -9.86 -0.48 -3.61
C LEU A 99 -10.13 -0.10 -5.07
N LEU A 100 -9.63 1.06 -5.46
CA LEU A 100 -9.50 1.46 -6.86
C LEU A 100 -8.02 1.51 -7.21
N LEU A 101 -7.65 0.91 -8.33
CA LEU A 101 -6.29 0.94 -8.87
C LEU A 101 -6.31 1.67 -10.20
N GLY A 102 -5.43 2.64 -10.35
CA GLY A 102 -5.29 3.43 -11.58
C GLY A 102 -4.06 3.07 -12.37
N SER A 103 -4.17 3.03 -13.69
CA SER A 103 -3.05 2.79 -14.59
C SER A 103 -2.58 4.08 -15.27
N GLU A 104 -1.34 4.06 -15.77
CA GLU A 104 -0.81 5.15 -16.60
C GLU A 104 -1.63 5.36 -17.89
N GLN A 105 -2.29 4.31 -18.36
CA GLN A 105 -3.12 4.34 -19.57
C GLN A 105 -4.51 4.96 -19.34
N GLY A 106 -4.83 5.33 -18.09
CA GLY A 106 -6.11 5.96 -17.74
C GLY A 106 -7.23 4.96 -17.39
N ASP A 107 -6.90 3.70 -17.18
CA ASP A 107 -7.88 2.69 -16.75
C ASP A 107 -7.99 2.66 -15.22
N LEU A 108 -9.19 2.35 -14.73
CA LEU A 108 -9.48 2.13 -13.32
C LEU A 108 -9.98 0.70 -13.12
N PHE A 109 -9.44 0.05 -12.10
CA PHE A 109 -9.82 -1.28 -11.68
C PHE A 109 -10.35 -1.25 -10.26
N ARG A 110 -11.49 -1.88 -10.03
CA ARG A 110 -12.04 -2.06 -8.68
C ARG A 110 -11.62 -3.43 -8.15
N VAL A 111 -11.04 -3.45 -6.97
CA VAL A 111 -10.59 -4.68 -6.31
C VAL A 111 -11.33 -4.83 -4.98
N PRO A 112 -12.28 -5.79 -4.90
CA PRO A 112 -12.92 -6.11 -3.63
C PRO A 112 -11.92 -6.75 -2.66
N LEU A 113 -11.91 -6.30 -1.41
CA LEU A 113 -11.01 -6.87 -0.39
C LEU A 113 -11.26 -8.36 -0.14
N GLY A 114 -12.49 -8.83 -0.35
CA GLY A 114 -12.84 -10.25 -0.22
C GLY A 114 -12.10 -11.17 -1.19
N GLU A 115 -11.51 -10.64 -2.24
CA GLU A 115 -10.69 -11.40 -3.20
C GLU A 115 -9.22 -11.54 -2.75
N LEU A 116 -8.79 -10.79 -1.74
CA LEU A 116 -7.45 -10.88 -1.20
C LEU A 116 -7.35 -12.05 -0.21
N ARG A 117 -6.19 -12.70 -0.23
CA ARG A 117 -5.91 -13.85 0.65
C ARG A 117 -4.99 -13.45 1.79
N GLU A 118 -5.25 -14.02 2.94
CA GLU A 118 -4.40 -13.81 4.12
C GLU A 118 -3.02 -14.44 3.91
N VAL A 119 -1.97 -13.68 4.24
CA VAL A 119 -0.57 -14.11 4.13
C VAL A 119 0.19 -13.97 5.44
N LYS A 120 -0.39 -13.23 6.40
CA LYS A 120 0.13 -13.17 7.78
C LYS A 120 -0.79 -12.41 8.72
#